data_3966a7d0d2bd91c906ba093971bfe7d5
#
_entry.id   3966a7d0d2bd91c906ba093971bfe7d5
#
_cell.length_a   1.000
_cell.length_b   1.000
_cell.length_c   1.000
_cell.angle_alpha   90.00
_cell.angle_beta   90.00
_cell.angle_gamma   90.00
#
_symmetry.space_group_name_H-M   'P 1'
#
loop_
_entity.id
_entity.type
_entity.pdbx_description
1 polymer ?
#
loop_
_entity_poly.entity_id
_entity_poly.type
_entity_poly.pdbx_seq_one_letter_code
_entity_poly.pdbx_strand_id
1 'polypeptide(L)'
;MKNFKYLVGCIVLCACVGETHTQKAYDFTPLDSIISGWMEKGYYPGGAVCVMKDDSVLFRKDYGGFTDSTQVYVASAGKWVAAAVVAAVVDTTTLDWDDPVEKWLPEFRGDVKGSIPLRRLLSHTSGIRPYLPEPRVDNYNHLDSAVAEILPLDTVFTPGTRFEYGGLAMQVAGRMAEVAAGKEFETLFQQLIAAPLGMRHSHFTPVNTDGGHAPMLGGGLCTTLADYMRFLKMISHEGVYEGKRILKEETVREMQADQVGSARVMPGEYVERALGKHHTGIYGLGEWRELLDKQTGEAYQISSPGWAGAYPWINKREGVCGFFITHVQGGSSKEDGFSSFYGSPVLSRTVSEIVGTNNK
;
A
#
# COMPACT_ATOMS: atom_id res chain seq x y z
N MET A 1 39.17 7.17 -76.41
CA MET A 1 39.61 8.04 -75.32
C MET A 1 38.39 8.43 -74.53
N LYS A 2 38.13 7.78 -73.42
CA LYS A 2 36.99 8.08 -72.52
C LYS A 2 37.58 8.45 -71.16
N ASN A 3 37.37 9.70 -70.76
CA ASN A 3 37.79 10.23 -69.45
C ASN A 3 36.91 9.69 -68.33
N PHE A 4 37.52 9.02 -67.35
CA PHE A 4 36.89 8.58 -66.11
C PHE A 4 37.17 9.62 -64.99
N LYS A 5 36.11 10.33 -64.51
CA LYS A 5 36.25 11.25 -63.43
C LYS A 5 35.97 10.47 -62.12
N TYR A 6 36.93 10.41 -61.19
CA TYR A 6 36.78 9.88 -59.86
C TYR A 6 36.06 10.90 -58.97
N LEU A 7 34.92 10.52 -58.45
CA LEU A 7 34.20 11.28 -57.44
C LEU A 7 34.67 10.79 -56.01
N VAL A 8 35.41 11.66 -55.35
CA VAL A 8 35.81 11.38 -53.93
C VAL A 8 34.67 11.78 -53.04
N GLY A 9 33.97 10.80 -52.48
CA GLY A 9 32.95 11.03 -51.44
C GLY A 9 33.60 11.17 -50.07
N CYS A 10 33.51 12.36 -49.48
CA CYS A 10 33.82 12.57 -48.05
C CYS A 10 32.75 11.91 -47.18
N ILE A 11 33.10 10.83 -46.48
CA ILE A 11 32.29 10.27 -45.40
C ILE A 11 32.55 11.11 -44.16
N VAL A 12 31.57 11.93 -43.77
CA VAL A 12 31.57 12.60 -42.46
C VAL A 12 31.08 11.58 -41.42
N LEU A 13 31.99 11.02 -40.64
CA LEU A 13 31.66 10.26 -39.46
C LEU A 13 31.16 11.26 -38.40
N CYS A 14 29.84 11.34 -38.22
CA CYS A 14 29.25 11.93 -37.01
C CYS A 14 29.52 10.99 -35.83
N ALA A 15 30.51 11.30 -35.00
CA ALA A 15 30.69 10.67 -33.70
C ALA A 15 29.58 11.19 -32.78
N CYS A 16 28.54 10.36 -32.58
CA CYS A 16 27.62 10.57 -31.49
C CYS A 16 28.40 10.35 -30.17
N VAL A 17 28.83 11.44 -29.56
CA VAL A 17 29.29 11.42 -28.15
C VAL A 17 28.04 11.15 -27.31
N GLY A 18 27.79 9.88 -26.99
CA GLY A 18 26.81 9.53 -26.01
C GLY A 18 27.30 10.07 -24.66
N GLU A 19 26.54 11.00 -24.08
CA GLU A 19 26.73 11.37 -22.69
C GLU A 19 26.55 10.10 -21.86
N THR A 20 27.65 9.57 -21.34
CA THR A 20 27.63 8.57 -20.28
C THR A 20 27.15 9.26 -19.03
N HIS A 21 25.83 9.21 -18.79
CA HIS A 21 25.30 9.49 -17.46
C HIS A 21 25.95 8.50 -16.50
N THR A 22 26.99 8.93 -15.79
CA THR A 22 27.51 8.20 -14.64
C THR A 22 26.38 8.11 -13.63
N GLN A 23 25.78 6.92 -13.52
CA GLN A 23 24.77 6.65 -12.51
C GLN A 23 25.40 6.92 -11.15
N LYS A 24 24.82 7.86 -10.40
CA LYS A 24 25.30 8.27 -9.09
C LYS A 24 25.32 7.03 -8.18
N ALA A 25 26.48 6.65 -7.67
CA ALA A 25 26.62 5.51 -6.76
C ALA A 25 26.11 5.93 -5.39
N TYR A 26 25.13 5.19 -4.87
CA TYR A 26 24.59 5.33 -3.51
C TYR A 26 25.18 4.22 -2.63
N ASP A 27 25.58 4.54 -1.40
CA ASP A 27 26.00 3.56 -0.42
C ASP A 27 24.83 3.08 0.45
N PHE A 28 24.33 1.89 0.16
CA PHE A 28 23.24 1.27 0.92
C PHE A 28 23.71 0.39 2.10
N THR A 29 25.00 0.42 2.44
CA THR A 29 25.54 -0.31 3.61
C THR A 29 24.77 0.00 4.91
N PRO A 30 24.34 1.25 5.20
CA PRO A 30 23.55 1.53 6.40
C PRO A 30 22.20 0.80 6.42
N LEU A 31 21.48 0.77 5.28
CA LEU A 31 20.21 0.04 5.16
C LEU A 31 20.40 -1.47 5.33
N ASP A 32 21.42 -2.01 4.66
CA ASP A 32 21.77 -3.43 4.76
C ASP A 32 22.12 -3.83 6.20
N SER A 33 22.89 -3.00 6.89
CA SER A 33 23.28 -3.25 8.29
C SER A 33 22.08 -3.29 9.24
N ILE A 34 21.08 -2.43 9.04
CA ILE A 34 19.86 -2.44 9.84
C ILE A 34 19.11 -3.75 9.63
N ILE A 35 18.86 -4.16 8.38
CA ILE A 35 18.10 -5.37 8.08
C ILE A 35 18.88 -6.61 8.52
N SER A 36 20.17 -6.69 8.24
CA SER A 36 21.02 -7.79 8.69
C SER A 36 21.04 -7.93 10.21
N GLY A 37 21.14 -6.80 10.94
CA GLY A 37 21.06 -6.79 12.40
C GLY A 37 19.71 -7.29 12.94
N TRP A 38 18.61 -7.05 12.22
CA TRP A 38 17.31 -7.62 12.57
C TRP A 38 17.25 -9.13 12.38
N MET A 39 17.88 -9.65 11.31
CA MET A 39 17.99 -11.10 11.08
C MET A 39 18.85 -11.77 12.16
N GLU A 40 20.01 -11.19 12.49
CA GLU A 40 20.90 -11.68 13.54
C GLU A 40 20.23 -11.74 14.92
N LYS A 41 19.40 -10.75 15.23
CA LYS A 41 18.59 -10.73 16.48
C LYS A 41 17.37 -11.66 16.43
N GLY A 42 17.13 -12.33 15.30
CA GLY A 42 15.98 -13.22 15.13
C GLY A 42 14.62 -12.49 15.13
N TYR A 43 14.59 -11.20 14.81
CA TYR A 43 13.33 -10.46 14.69
C TYR A 43 12.52 -10.96 13.49
N TYR A 44 13.19 -11.35 12.42
CA TYR A 44 12.59 -11.89 11.20
C TYR A 44 13.26 -13.20 10.79
N PRO A 45 12.50 -14.16 10.23
CA PRO A 45 13.06 -15.42 9.72
C PRO A 45 13.82 -15.22 8.41
N GLY A 46 13.53 -14.14 7.71
CA GLY A 46 14.07 -13.75 6.43
C GLY A 46 13.29 -12.56 5.88
N GLY A 47 13.70 -12.04 4.75
CA GLY A 47 13.04 -10.96 4.07
C GLY A 47 13.71 -10.60 2.76
N ALA A 48 13.09 -9.72 2.00
CA ALA A 48 13.68 -9.13 0.83
C ALA A 48 13.37 -7.63 0.79
N VAL A 49 14.28 -6.83 0.25
CA VAL A 49 14.08 -5.39 0.11
C VAL A 49 14.39 -4.94 -1.30
N CYS A 50 13.57 -4.02 -1.81
CA CYS A 50 13.85 -3.29 -3.04
C CYS A 50 13.61 -1.79 -2.82
N VAL A 51 14.54 -0.97 -3.30
CA VAL A 51 14.45 0.48 -3.34
C VAL A 51 14.61 0.93 -4.78
N MET A 52 13.65 1.71 -5.27
CA MET A 52 13.68 2.29 -6.61
C MET A 52 13.63 3.82 -6.51
N LYS A 53 14.27 4.47 -7.48
CA LYS A 53 14.17 5.92 -7.71
C LYS A 53 13.99 6.16 -9.20
N ASP A 54 13.00 6.96 -9.56
CA ASP A 54 12.75 7.35 -10.94
C ASP A 54 12.81 6.12 -11.90
N ASP A 55 12.08 5.05 -11.55
CA ASP A 55 12.01 3.75 -12.24
C ASP A 55 13.28 2.88 -12.24
N SER A 56 14.38 3.36 -11.70
CA SER A 56 15.63 2.62 -11.60
C SER A 56 15.76 1.92 -10.25
N VAL A 57 16.11 0.64 -10.25
CA VAL A 57 16.44 -0.07 -9.00
C VAL A 57 17.78 0.45 -8.49
N LEU A 58 17.77 1.07 -7.31
CA LEU A 58 18.97 1.54 -6.62
C LEU A 58 19.58 0.47 -5.71
N PHE A 59 18.73 -0.30 -5.05
CA PHE A 59 19.15 -1.35 -4.14
C PHE A 59 18.14 -2.49 -4.12
N ARG A 60 18.64 -3.73 -4.12
CA ARG A 60 17.86 -4.93 -3.92
C ARG A 60 18.70 -5.98 -3.19
N LYS A 61 18.14 -6.58 -2.14
CA LYS A 61 18.80 -7.65 -1.41
C LYS A 61 17.80 -8.61 -0.76
N ASP A 62 18.16 -9.88 -0.75
CA ASP A 62 17.43 -10.98 -0.18
C ASP A 62 18.14 -11.46 1.10
N TYR A 63 17.38 -11.88 2.13
CA TYR A 63 17.88 -12.31 3.43
C TYR A 63 17.20 -13.60 3.86
N GLY A 64 17.93 -14.51 4.52
CA GLY A 64 17.35 -15.68 5.18
C GLY A 64 16.55 -16.62 4.28
N GLY A 65 16.95 -16.79 3.02
CA GLY A 65 16.27 -17.67 2.07
C GLY A 65 15.03 -17.08 1.39
N PHE A 66 14.66 -15.84 1.68
CA PHE A 66 13.68 -15.12 0.90
C PHE A 66 14.26 -14.73 -0.47
N THR A 67 13.37 -14.58 -1.44
CA THR A 67 13.66 -14.05 -2.77
C THR A 67 12.58 -13.03 -3.16
N ASP A 68 12.75 -12.37 -4.29
CA ASP A 68 11.74 -11.45 -4.84
C ASP A 68 10.42 -12.14 -5.23
N SER A 69 10.43 -13.46 -5.32
CA SER A 69 9.27 -14.31 -5.65
C SER A 69 8.70 -15.08 -4.44
N THR A 70 9.27 -14.89 -3.25
CA THR A 70 8.72 -15.50 -2.03
C THR A 70 7.36 -14.87 -1.72
N GLN A 71 6.31 -15.70 -1.69
CA GLN A 71 4.95 -15.28 -1.37
C GLN A 71 4.73 -15.32 0.14
N VAL A 72 4.23 -14.22 0.69
CA VAL A 72 3.81 -14.13 2.10
C VAL A 72 2.57 -13.26 2.25
N TYR A 73 1.82 -13.48 3.31
CA TYR A 73 0.76 -12.58 3.73
C TYR A 73 1.39 -11.34 4.36
N VAL A 74 1.06 -10.17 3.80
CA VAL A 74 1.68 -8.89 4.19
C VAL A 74 0.89 -8.13 5.25
N ALA A 75 -0.12 -8.78 5.84
CA ALA A 75 -0.98 -8.18 6.85
C ALA A 75 -1.51 -6.81 6.39
N SER A 76 -1.51 -5.81 7.27
CA SER A 76 -2.07 -4.48 6.96
C SER A 76 -1.43 -3.77 5.77
N ALA A 77 -0.28 -4.22 5.26
CA ALA A 77 0.26 -3.70 4.00
C ALA A 77 -0.68 -3.97 2.81
N GLY A 78 -1.56 -4.95 2.92
CA GLY A 78 -2.62 -5.23 1.95
C GLY A 78 -3.74 -4.19 1.90
N LYS A 79 -3.90 -3.33 2.94
CA LYS A 79 -4.96 -2.30 2.96
C LYS A 79 -4.85 -1.31 1.81
N TRP A 80 -3.63 -0.92 1.47
CA TRP A 80 -3.39 -0.01 0.36
C TRP A 80 -3.86 -0.58 -0.98
N VAL A 81 -3.50 -1.83 -1.23
CA VAL A 81 -3.95 -2.54 -2.44
C VAL A 81 -5.46 -2.75 -2.42
N ALA A 82 -6.05 -3.13 -1.28
CA ALA A 82 -7.51 -3.29 -1.15
C ALA A 82 -8.26 -1.97 -1.43
N ALA A 83 -7.77 -0.86 -0.90
CA ALA A 83 -8.34 0.47 -1.18
C ALA A 83 -8.20 0.84 -2.66
N ALA A 84 -7.09 0.50 -3.31
CA ALA A 84 -6.90 0.72 -4.74
C ALA A 84 -7.87 -0.11 -5.61
N VAL A 85 -8.27 -1.33 -5.18
CA VAL A 85 -9.34 -2.09 -5.85
C VAL A 85 -10.66 -1.36 -5.76
N VAL A 86 -11.04 -0.87 -4.56
CA VAL A 86 -12.26 -0.07 -4.39
C VAL A 86 -12.21 1.21 -5.22
N ALA A 87 -11.05 1.89 -5.25
CA ALA A 87 -10.80 3.06 -6.08
C ALA A 87 -11.01 2.78 -7.57
N ALA A 88 -10.53 1.64 -8.08
CA ALA A 88 -10.73 1.23 -9.46
C ALA A 88 -12.22 0.94 -9.77
N VAL A 89 -12.99 0.47 -8.78
CA VAL A 89 -14.45 0.31 -8.92
C VAL A 89 -15.13 1.69 -8.96
N VAL A 90 -14.73 2.63 -8.11
CA VAL A 90 -15.21 4.03 -8.17
C VAL A 90 -14.90 4.65 -9.55
N ASP A 91 -13.72 4.40 -10.11
CA ASP A 91 -13.34 4.92 -11.42
C ASP A 91 -14.17 4.36 -12.59
N THR A 92 -14.74 3.17 -12.44
CA THR A 92 -15.34 2.40 -13.55
C THR A 92 -16.83 2.10 -13.40
N THR A 93 -17.44 2.49 -12.26
CA THR A 93 -18.88 2.28 -11.98
C THR A 93 -19.55 3.59 -11.55
N THR A 94 -20.74 3.49 -10.97
CA THR A 94 -21.46 4.61 -10.35
C THR A 94 -21.28 4.70 -8.83
N LEU A 95 -20.38 3.89 -8.27
CA LEU A 95 -19.98 4.00 -6.87
C LEU A 95 -19.21 5.31 -6.66
N ASP A 96 -19.58 6.03 -5.61
CA ASP A 96 -18.93 7.31 -5.25
C ASP A 96 -18.39 7.26 -3.83
N TRP A 97 -17.33 8.05 -3.57
CA TRP A 97 -16.70 8.15 -2.26
C TRP A 97 -17.65 8.61 -1.15
N ASP A 98 -18.65 9.39 -1.51
CA ASP A 98 -19.65 9.94 -0.59
C ASP A 98 -20.95 9.12 -0.54
N ASP A 99 -21.01 8.00 -1.27
CA ASP A 99 -22.15 7.09 -1.22
C ASP A 99 -22.30 6.47 0.16
N PRO A 100 -23.51 6.59 0.77
CA PRO A 100 -23.79 5.94 2.03
C PRO A 100 -23.89 4.40 1.84
N VAL A 101 -23.51 3.66 2.86
CA VAL A 101 -23.56 2.18 2.87
C VAL A 101 -24.92 1.67 2.41
N GLU A 102 -26.04 2.21 2.94
CA GLU A 102 -27.38 1.75 2.64
C GLU A 102 -27.84 1.91 1.19
N LYS A 103 -27.15 2.74 0.40
CA LYS A 103 -27.38 2.85 -1.04
C LYS A 103 -27.04 1.56 -1.77
N TRP A 104 -25.99 0.89 -1.34
CA TRP A 104 -25.45 -0.31 -1.94
C TRP A 104 -25.78 -1.58 -1.17
N LEU A 105 -25.90 -1.49 0.17
CA LEU A 105 -26.18 -2.56 1.10
C LEU A 105 -27.49 -2.23 1.86
N PRO A 106 -28.66 -2.54 1.25
CA PRO A 106 -29.96 -2.14 1.80
C PRO A 106 -30.28 -2.75 3.16
N GLU A 107 -29.57 -3.81 3.56
CA GLU A 107 -29.68 -4.42 4.90
C GLU A 107 -29.27 -3.49 6.03
N PHE A 108 -28.51 -2.42 5.74
CA PHE A 108 -28.10 -1.40 6.70
C PHE A 108 -29.12 -0.26 6.86
N ARG A 109 -30.24 -0.30 6.13
CA ARG A 109 -31.28 0.78 6.25
C ARG A 109 -31.85 0.83 7.66
N GLY A 110 -31.87 2.06 8.21
CA GLY A 110 -32.36 2.30 9.58
C GLY A 110 -31.31 2.03 10.67
N ASP A 111 -30.13 1.53 10.32
CA ASP A 111 -28.96 1.46 11.19
C ASP A 111 -28.07 2.70 10.99
N VAL A 112 -27.38 3.14 12.04
CA VAL A 112 -26.45 4.29 11.96
C VAL A 112 -25.34 4.02 10.93
N LYS A 113 -24.94 2.78 10.76
CA LYS A 113 -23.93 2.37 9.75
C LYS A 113 -24.40 2.57 8.33
N GLY A 114 -25.73 2.55 8.07
CA GLY A 114 -26.31 2.78 6.76
C GLY A 114 -25.97 4.16 6.18
N SER A 115 -25.86 5.17 7.01
CA SER A 115 -25.54 6.54 6.61
C SER A 115 -24.04 6.84 6.45
N ILE A 116 -23.16 5.88 6.74
CA ILE A 116 -21.70 6.08 6.66
C ILE A 116 -21.28 6.14 5.19
N PRO A 117 -20.57 7.19 4.74
CA PRO A 117 -20.05 7.24 3.37
C PRO A 117 -18.84 6.31 3.20
N LEU A 118 -18.66 5.80 1.97
CA LEU A 118 -17.59 4.88 1.59
C LEU A 118 -16.21 5.35 2.06
N ARG A 119 -15.87 6.64 1.87
CA ARG A 119 -14.59 7.20 2.30
C ARG A 119 -14.29 6.99 3.79
N ARG A 120 -15.29 7.03 4.67
CA ARG A 120 -15.12 6.83 6.10
C ARG A 120 -14.81 5.38 6.49
N LEU A 121 -15.23 4.43 5.66
CA LEU A 121 -14.90 3.02 5.85
C LEU A 121 -13.41 2.76 5.59
N LEU A 122 -12.84 3.41 4.58
CA LEU A 122 -11.43 3.25 4.18
C LEU A 122 -10.48 4.17 4.94
N SER A 123 -10.98 5.25 5.57
CA SER A 123 -10.18 6.18 6.38
C SER A 123 -10.22 5.90 7.89
N HIS A 124 -10.85 4.81 8.32
CA HIS A 124 -10.98 4.42 9.73
C HIS A 124 -11.68 5.46 10.62
N THR A 125 -12.61 6.23 10.03
CA THR A 125 -13.42 7.23 10.74
C THR A 125 -14.90 6.85 10.80
N SER A 126 -15.24 5.62 10.44
CA SER A 126 -16.62 5.12 10.33
C SER A 126 -17.33 4.90 11.65
N GLY A 127 -16.61 4.69 12.75
CA GLY A 127 -17.18 4.23 14.02
C GLY A 127 -17.47 2.73 14.08
N ILE A 128 -17.33 2.00 12.98
CA ILE A 128 -17.36 0.53 13.02
C ILE A 128 -16.15 0.07 13.83
N ARG A 129 -16.39 -0.87 14.76
CA ARG A 129 -15.31 -1.39 15.62
C ARG A 129 -14.16 -1.97 14.80
N PRO A 130 -12.92 -1.88 15.31
CA PRO A 130 -11.75 -2.30 14.55
C PRO A 130 -11.72 -3.78 14.18
N TYR A 131 -12.20 -4.66 15.09
CA TYR A 131 -12.15 -6.12 15.00
C TYR A 131 -13.42 -6.74 15.56
N LEU A 132 -13.72 -7.98 15.16
CA LEU A 132 -14.79 -8.77 15.76
C LEU A 132 -14.52 -9.01 17.26
N PRO A 133 -15.58 -9.14 18.10
CA PRO A 133 -15.43 -9.59 19.48
C PRO A 133 -14.83 -11.00 19.54
N GLU A 134 -14.15 -11.32 20.61
CA GLU A 134 -13.70 -12.68 20.88
C GLU A 134 -14.88 -13.59 21.34
N PRO A 135 -14.92 -14.89 20.99
CA PRO A 135 -13.98 -15.56 20.09
C PRO A 135 -14.20 -15.13 18.62
N ARG A 136 -13.11 -14.85 17.92
CA ARG A 136 -13.20 -14.52 16.49
C ARG A 136 -13.49 -15.78 15.68
N VAL A 137 -14.50 -15.68 14.83
CA VAL A 137 -14.81 -16.70 13.85
C VAL A 137 -14.73 -16.04 12.47
N ASP A 138 -13.55 -16.06 11.84
CA ASP A 138 -13.29 -15.45 10.54
C ASP A 138 -13.35 -16.52 9.43
N ASN A 139 -14.31 -17.41 9.47
CA ASN A 139 -14.40 -18.55 8.55
C ASN A 139 -15.52 -18.36 7.51
N TYR A 140 -15.50 -17.25 6.81
CA TYR A 140 -16.46 -16.94 5.75
C TYR A 140 -15.86 -17.23 4.38
N ASN A 141 -16.70 -17.63 3.43
CA ASN A 141 -16.29 -17.80 2.03
C ASN A 141 -16.52 -16.53 1.18
N HIS A 142 -17.42 -15.67 1.60
CA HIS A 142 -17.86 -14.48 0.86
C HIS A 142 -17.94 -13.24 1.77
N LEU A 143 -17.77 -12.05 1.18
CA LEU A 143 -17.85 -10.79 1.90
C LEU A 143 -19.25 -10.49 2.46
N ASP A 144 -20.31 -10.96 1.81
CA ASP A 144 -21.67 -10.81 2.35
C ASP A 144 -21.84 -11.48 3.72
N SER A 145 -21.26 -12.68 3.88
CA SER A 145 -21.27 -13.38 5.17
C SER A 145 -20.44 -12.63 6.21
N ALA A 146 -19.27 -12.11 5.85
CA ALA A 146 -18.46 -11.29 6.74
C ALA A 146 -19.18 -10.00 7.16
N VAL A 147 -19.91 -9.36 6.25
CA VAL A 147 -20.69 -8.15 6.52
C VAL A 147 -21.91 -8.44 7.38
N ALA A 148 -22.55 -9.62 7.23
CA ALA A 148 -23.66 -10.04 8.08
C ALA A 148 -23.26 -10.14 9.56
N GLU A 149 -22.02 -10.49 9.88
CA GLU A 149 -21.49 -10.47 11.25
C GLU A 149 -21.20 -9.06 11.78
N ILE A 150 -20.96 -8.10 10.88
CA ILE A 150 -20.73 -6.69 11.25
C ILE A 150 -22.05 -5.95 11.50
N LEU A 151 -23.11 -6.32 10.79
CA LEU A 151 -24.40 -5.65 10.86
C LEU A 151 -24.99 -5.56 12.28
N PRO A 152 -25.00 -6.61 13.12
CA PRO A 152 -25.55 -6.55 14.47
C PRO A 152 -24.66 -5.82 15.49
N LEU A 153 -23.42 -5.46 15.14
CA LEU A 153 -22.50 -4.81 16.05
C LEU A 153 -22.77 -3.31 16.14
N ASP A 154 -22.73 -2.77 17.37
CA ASP A 154 -22.82 -1.33 17.58
C ASP A 154 -21.57 -0.60 17.07
N THR A 155 -21.75 0.65 16.66
CA THR A 155 -20.62 1.56 16.43
C THR A 155 -19.99 1.94 17.78
N VAL A 156 -18.66 2.07 17.80
CA VAL A 156 -17.90 2.40 19.04
C VAL A 156 -17.77 3.92 19.26
N PHE A 157 -18.09 4.72 18.24
CA PHE A 157 -18.21 6.17 18.31
C PHE A 157 -19.06 6.69 17.14
N THR A 158 -19.51 7.93 17.22
CA THR A 158 -20.27 8.58 16.15
C THR A 158 -19.42 8.71 14.88
N PRO A 159 -19.89 8.24 13.72
CA PRO A 159 -19.15 8.33 12.46
C PRO A 159 -18.58 9.73 12.21
N GLY A 160 -17.30 9.81 11.84
CA GLY A 160 -16.59 11.03 11.52
C GLY A 160 -16.03 11.81 12.70
N THR A 161 -16.26 11.37 13.95
CA THR A 161 -15.80 12.11 15.14
C THR A 161 -14.43 11.66 15.65
N ARG A 162 -14.01 10.44 15.26
CA ARG A 162 -12.76 9.84 15.75
C ARG A 162 -12.12 8.96 14.68
N PHE A 163 -10.82 8.90 14.68
CA PHE A 163 -10.02 7.92 13.95
C PHE A 163 -9.75 6.71 14.84
N GLU A 164 -10.03 5.51 14.34
CA GLU A 164 -9.72 4.24 15.02
C GLU A 164 -9.36 3.17 13.98
N TYR A 165 -8.07 2.86 13.90
CA TYR A 165 -7.51 1.94 12.91
C TYR A 165 -8.00 0.51 13.10
N GLY A 166 -8.44 -0.15 12.02
CA GLY A 166 -8.95 -1.52 12.07
C GLY A 166 -9.13 -2.18 10.71
N GLY A 167 -9.88 -3.27 10.67
CA GLY A 167 -10.12 -4.06 9.46
C GLY A 167 -11.58 -4.18 9.05
N LEU A 168 -12.53 -4.18 10.00
CA LEU A 168 -13.92 -4.53 9.70
C LEU A 168 -14.62 -3.54 8.76
N ALA A 169 -14.37 -2.25 8.91
CA ALA A 169 -14.94 -1.25 8.02
C ALA A 169 -14.55 -1.48 6.56
N MET A 170 -13.35 -1.99 6.32
CA MET A 170 -12.88 -2.30 4.95
C MET A 170 -13.65 -3.47 4.32
N GLN A 171 -14.14 -4.45 5.12
CA GLN A 171 -15.00 -5.52 4.62
C GLN A 171 -16.31 -4.95 4.06
N VAL A 172 -16.90 -3.97 4.75
CA VAL A 172 -18.11 -3.27 4.27
C VAL A 172 -17.81 -2.51 2.98
N ALA A 173 -16.68 -1.78 2.92
CA ALA A 173 -16.27 -1.08 1.70
C ALA A 173 -16.06 -2.03 0.51
N GLY A 174 -15.42 -3.17 0.73
CA GLY A 174 -15.25 -4.20 -0.28
C GLY A 174 -16.58 -4.77 -0.77
N ARG A 175 -17.53 -5.00 0.13
CA ARG A 175 -18.87 -5.47 -0.25
C ARG A 175 -19.63 -4.44 -1.07
N MET A 176 -19.54 -3.14 -0.74
CA MET A 176 -20.10 -2.08 -1.57
C MET A 176 -19.51 -2.13 -2.99
N ALA A 177 -18.20 -2.33 -3.11
CA ALA A 177 -17.54 -2.46 -4.41
C ALA A 177 -18.00 -3.70 -5.18
N GLU A 178 -18.17 -4.86 -4.52
CA GLU A 178 -18.72 -6.07 -5.15
C GLU A 178 -20.11 -5.85 -5.72
N VAL A 179 -20.99 -5.22 -4.94
CA VAL A 179 -22.37 -4.93 -5.37
C VAL A 179 -22.37 -3.94 -6.53
N ALA A 180 -21.57 -2.89 -6.46
CA ALA A 180 -21.48 -1.86 -7.51
C ALA A 180 -20.97 -2.43 -8.84
N ALA A 181 -20.02 -3.36 -8.80
CA ALA A 181 -19.40 -3.95 -9.98
C ALA A 181 -20.06 -5.29 -10.41
N GLY A 182 -20.91 -5.90 -9.57
CA GLY A 182 -21.52 -7.19 -9.82
C GLY A 182 -20.52 -8.36 -9.87
N LYS A 183 -19.42 -8.27 -9.13
CA LYS A 183 -18.33 -9.24 -9.12
C LYS A 183 -17.75 -9.40 -7.72
N GLU A 184 -17.23 -10.59 -7.41
CA GLU A 184 -16.50 -10.86 -6.18
C GLU A 184 -15.18 -10.07 -6.11
N PHE A 185 -14.77 -9.71 -4.89
CA PHE A 185 -13.60 -8.85 -4.64
C PHE A 185 -12.30 -9.40 -5.24
N GLU A 186 -12.06 -10.71 -5.11
CA GLU A 186 -10.88 -11.33 -5.73
C GLU A 186 -10.88 -11.15 -7.26
N THR A 187 -12.04 -11.32 -7.90
CA THR A 187 -12.17 -11.09 -9.34
C THR A 187 -11.90 -9.63 -9.70
N LEU A 188 -12.39 -8.68 -8.88
CA LEU A 188 -12.11 -7.24 -9.06
C LEU A 188 -10.62 -6.96 -8.90
N PHE A 189 -9.98 -7.49 -7.87
CA PHE A 189 -8.53 -7.36 -7.67
C PHE A 189 -7.76 -7.87 -8.87
N GLN A 190 -8.06 -9.11 -9.32
CA GLN A 190 -7.36 -9.71 -10.45
C GLN A 190 -7.56 -8.91 -11.75
N GLN A 191 -8.78 -8.46 -12.05
CA GLN A 191 -9.09 -7.79 -13.32
C GLN A 191 -8.65 -6.32 -13.36
N LEU A 192 -8.80 -5.59 -12.25
CA LEU A 192 -8.59 -4.15 -12.21
C LEU A 192 -7.17 -3.75 -11.78
N ILE A 193 -6.51 -4.57 -10.99
CA ILE A 193 -5.19 -4.27 -10.42
C ILE A 193 -4.15 -5.31 -10.82
N ALA A 194 -4.32 -6.57 -10.45
CA ALA A 194 -3.25 -7.57 -10.54
C ALA A 194 -2.85 -7.88 -11.99
N ALA A 195 -3.80 -8.21 -12.86
CA ALA A 195 -3.50 -8.54 -14.25
C ALA A 195 -2.93 -7.35 -15.04
N PRO A 196 -3.50 -6.11 -14.94
CA PRO A 196 -2.93 -4.95 -15.61
C PRO A 196 -1.51 -4.61 -15.16
N LEU A 197 -1.16 -4.85 -13.89
CA LEU A 197 0.18 -4.62 -13.33
C LEU A 197 1.11 -5.83 -13.50
N GLY A 198 0.60 -6.99 -13.94
CA GLY A 198 1.37 -8.22 -14.02
C GLY A 198 1.73 -8.82 -12.66
N MET A 199 0.92 -8.60 -11.62
CA MET A 199 1.07 -9.17 -10.27
C MET A 199 0.58 -10.62 -10.24
N ARG A 200 1.36 -11.52 -10.78
CA ARG A 200 0.95 -12.92 -11.03
C ARG A 200 0.96 -13.82 -9.81
N HIS A 201 1.58 -13.36 -8.73
CA HIS A 201 1.77 -14.10 -7.48
C HIS A 201 1.09 -13.41 -6.30
N SER A 202 -0.01 -12.69 -6.59
CA SER A 202 -0.76 -11.95 -5.57
C SER A 202 -2.23 -12.32 -5.59
N HIS A 203 -2.82 -12.49 -4.39
CA HIS A 203 -4.23 -12.82 -4.21
C HIS A 203 -4.71 -12.42 -2.83
N PHE A 204 -6.02 -12.18 -2.68
CA PHE A 204 -6.70 -12.02 -1.39
C PHE A 204 -7.36 -13.31 -0.94
N THR A 205 -7.73 -14.21 -1.86
CA THR A 205 -8.31 -15.51 -1.57
C THR A 205 -7.60 -16.60 -2.37
N PRO A 206 -7.41 -17.78 -1.79
CA PRO A 206 -7.77 -18.16 -0.42
C PRO A 206 -6.88 -17.45 0.61
N VAL A 207 -7.45 -17.14 1.79
CA VAL A 207 -6.68 -16.53 2.89
C VAL A 207 -5.77 -17.58 3.56
N ASN A 208 -6.22 -18.83 3.60
CA ASN A 208 -5.48 -19.97 4.12
C ASN A 208 -5.47 -21.13 3.13
N THR A 209 -4.60 -22.11 3.36
CA THR A 209 -4.47 -23.29 2.53
C THR A 209 -5.70 -24.19 2.53
N ASP A 210 -6.59 -24.06 3.51
CA ASP A 210 -7.89 -24.76 3.57
C ASP A 210 -8.96 -24.14 2.66
N GLY A 211 -8.68 -22.98 2.07
CA GLY A 211 -9.49 -22.36 1.01
C GLY A 211 -10.79 -21.71 1.45
N GLY A 212 -11.05 -21.59 2.75
CA GLY A 212 -12.38 -21.29 3.28
C GLY A 212 -12.61 -19.89 3.83
N HIS A 213 -11.89 -18.85 3.42
CA HIS A 213 -12.05 -17.52 4.02
C HIS A 213 -12.39 -16.44 3.00
N ALA A 214 -13.35 -15.57 3.36
CA ALA A 214 -13.62 -14.33 2.63
C ALA A 214 -12.35 -13.47 2.52
N PRO A 215 -12.23 -12.66 1.47
CA PRO A 215 -11.07 -11.78 1.35
C PRO A 215 -11.01 -10.85 2.57
N MET A 216 -9.92 -10.91 3.31
CA MET A 216 -9.67 -10.02 4.45
C MET A 216 -9.01 -8.74 3.95
N LEU A 217 -9.81 -7.74 3.62
CA LEU A 217 -9.30 -6.49 3.03
C LEU A 217 -8.34 -5.75 3.96
N GLY A 218 -8.52 -5.95 5.27
CA GLY A 218 -7.66 -5.37 6.29
C GLY A 218 -6.28 -6.02 6.45
N GLY A 219 -6.02 -7.18 5.80
CA GLY A 219 -4.75 -7.87 6.05
C GLY A 219 -4.51 -9.18 5.29
N GLY A 220 -5.41 -9.60 4.42
CA GLY A 220 -5.37 -10.92 3.76
C GLY A 220 -4.64 -10.94 2.41
N LEU A 221 -3.97 -9.87 1.99
CA LEU A 221 -3.17 -9.90 0.77
C LEU A 221 -1.96 -10.80 0.94
N CYS A 222 -1.86 -11.85 0.11
CA CYS A 222 -0.65 -12.60 -0.15
C CYS A 222 0.02 -12.06 -1.41
N THR A 223 1.32 -11.78 -1.37
CA THR A 223 2.04 -11.15 -2.48
C THR A 223 3.54 -11.45 -2.43
N THR A 224 4.28 -10.97 -3.42
CA THR A 224 5.74 -11.03 -3.50
C THR A 224 6.35 -9.63 -3.53
N LEU A 225 7.67 -9.52 -3.29
CA LEU A 225 8.40 -8.26 -3.45
C LEU A 225 8.19 -7.67 -4.85
N ALA A 226 8.37 -8.52 -5.88
CA ALA A 226 8.29 -8.09 -7.26
C ALA A 226 6.90 -7.55 -7.63
N ASP A 227 5.83 -8.23 -7.19
CA ASP A 227 4.46 -7.83 -7.49
C ASP A 227 4.08 -6.51 -6.77
N TYR A 228 4.41 -6.41 -5.48
CA TYR A 228 4.09 -5.20 -4.73
C TYR A 228 4.87 -3.96 -5.24
N MET A 229 6.11 -4.13 -5.68
CA MET A 229 6.88 -3.03 -6.30
C MET A 229 6.23 -2.50 -7.59
N ARG A 230 5.53 -3.35 -8.38
CA ARG A 230 4.74 -2.90 -9.54
C ARG A 230 3.56 -2.03 -9.11
N PHE A 231 2.89 -2.42 -8.02
CA PHE A 231 1.84 -1.60 -7.41
C PHE A 231 2.36 -0.24 -6.94
N LEU A 232 3.49 -0.21 -6.20
CA LEU A 232 4.11 1.05 -5.76
C LEU A 232 4.51 1.93 -6.94
N LYS A 233 5.05 1.34 -8.01
CA LYS A 233 5.38 2.07 -9.24
C LYS A 233 4.14 2.71 -9.85
N MET A 234 3.03 2.00 -9.95
CA MET A 234 1.75 2.54 -10.43
C MET A 234 1.28 3.72 -9.58
N ILE A 235 1.30 3.60 -8.25
CA ILE A 235 0.90 4.68 -7.33
C ILE A 235 1.84 5.89 -7.46
N SER A 236 3.17 5.67 -7.53
CA SER A 236 4.16 6.75 -7.66
C SER A 236 4.05 7.53 -8.97
N HIS A 237 3.46 6.92 -10.00
CA HIS A 237 3.14 7.55 -11.29
C HIS A 237 1.67 7.97 -11.41
N GLU A 238 1.04 8.31 -10.28
CA GLU A 238 -0.33 8.83 -10.26
C GLU A 238 -1.33 7.96 -11.04
N GLY A 239 -1.21 6.62 -10.85
CA GLY A 239 -2.13 5.64 -11.45
C GLY A 239 -1.73 5.14 -12.85
N VAL A 240 -0.54 5.45 -13.35
CA VAL A 240 -0.03 4.93 -14.63
C VAL A 240 1.01 3.84 -14.40
N TYR A 241 0.92 2.75 -15.16
CA TYR A 241 1.92 1.69 -15.20
C TYR A 241 2.22 1.29 -16.65
N GLU A 242 3.51 1.34 -17.04
CA GLU A 242 3.97 1.02 -18.38
C GLU A 242 3.13 1.70 -19.50
N GLY A 243 2.84 2.99 -19.31
CA GLY A 243 2.06 3.80 -20.23
C GLY A 243 0.54 3.55 -20.22
N LYS A 244 0.05 2.67 -19.38
CA LYS A 244 -1.38 2.38 -19.24
C LYS A 244 -1.94 3.05 -17.97
N ARG A 245 -3.10 3.70 -18.09
CA ARG A 245 -3.86 4.23 -16.95
C ARG A 245 -4.57 3.08 -16.25
N ILE A 246 -4.25 2.84 -14.97
CA ILE A 246 -4.86 1.84 -14.09
C ILE A 246 -5.88 2.50 -13.16
N LEU A 247 -5.50 3.62 -12.56
CA LEU A 247 -6.37 4.48 -11.76
C LEU A 247 -6.35 5.89 -12.35
N LYS A 248 -7.43 6.65 -12.21
CA LYS A 248 -7.41 8.06 -12.55
C LYS A 248 -6.46 8.81 -11.63
N GLU A 249 -5.84 9.87 -12.15
CA GLU A 249 -4.92 10.72 -11.38
C GLU A 249 -5.62 11.35 -10.17
N GLU A 250 -6.83 11.89 -10.41
CA GLU A 250 -7.67 12.46 -9.36
C GLU A 250 -8.02 11.44 -8.27
N THR A 251 -8.22 10.18 -8.64
CA THR A 251 -8.52 9.10 -7.69
C THR A 251 -7.31 8.76 -6.83
N VAL A 252 -6.10 8.70 -7.39
CA VAL A 252 -4.88 8.53 -6.61
C VAL A 252 -4.66 9.71 -5.67
N ARG A 253 -4.91 10.95 -6.12
CA ARG A 253 -4.83 12.14 -5.27
C ARG A 253 -5.85 12.11 -4.14
N GLU A 254 -7.08 11.68 -4.43
CA GLU A 254 -8.13 11.50 -3.40
C GLU A 254 -7.72 10.47 -2.36
N MET A 255 -7.13 9.34 -2.78
CA MET A 255 -6.61 8.33 -1.84
C MET A 255 -5.55 8.92 -0.89
N GLN A 256 -4.69 9.81 -1.39
CA GLN A 256 -3.57 10.40 -0.64
C GLN A 256 -3.96 11.67 0.15
N ALA A 257 -5.14 12.20 -0.06
CA ALA A 257 -5.64 13.37 0.64
C ALA A 257 -5.89 13.08 2.14
N ASP A 258 -6.02 14.14 2.94
CA ASP A 258 -6.45 14.00 4.34
C ASP A 258 -7.91 13.53 4.39
N GLN A 259 -8.12 12.29 4.78
CA GLN A 259 -9.45 11.70 4.94
C GLN A 259 -9.89 11.63 6.43
N VAL A 260 -9.02 12.03 7.34
CA VAL A 260 -9.33 12.11 8.79
C VAL A 260 -10.01 13.42 9.13
N GLY A 261 -9.55 14.53 8.52
CA GLY A 261 -10.12 15.86 8.69
C GLY A 261 -10.14 16.30 10.15
N SER A 262 -11.31 16.70 10.65
CA SER A 262 -11.52 17.15 12.02
C SER A 262 -11.73 16.02 13.04
N ALA A 263 -11.70 14.75 12.62
CA ALA A 263 -11.86 13.61 13.52
C ALA A 263 -10.70 13.56 14.52
N ARG A 264 -11.02 13.26 15.78
CA ARG A 264 -10.02 13.18 16.87
C ARG A 264 -9.10 11.98 16.62
N VAL A 265 -7.82 12.24 16.45
CA VAL A 265 -6.78 11.21 16.46
C VAL A 265 -6.38 10.91 17.89
N MET A 266 -6.39 9.62 18.28
CA MET A 266 -6.04 9.22 19.64
C MET A 266 -4.53 9.15 19.81
N PRO A 267 -3.98 9.46 21.02
CA PRO A 267 -2.58 9.20 21.34
C PRO A 267 -2.24 7.72 21.15
N GLY A 268 -1.03 7.44 20.68
CA GLY A 268 -0.55 6.07 20.46
C GLY A 268 -0.78 5.51 19.05
N GLU A 269 -1.36 6.30 18.15
CA GLU A 269 -1.48 5.94 16.75
C GLU A 269 -0.11 5.75 16.07
N TYR A 270 -0.10 5.06 14.94
CA TYR A 270 1.14 4.66 14.26
C TYR A 270 2.12 5.83 14.03
N VAL A 271 1.65 6.97 13.54
CA VAL A 271 2.54 8.11 13.23
C VAL A 271 3.21 8.65 14.50
N GLU A 272 2.51 8.71 15.62
CA GLU A 272 3.09 9.14 16.90
C GLU A 272 4.10 8.11 17.41
N ARG A 273 3.74 6.84 17.47
CA ARG A 273 4.60 5.78 18.02
C ARG A 273 5.81 5.46 17.12
N ALA A 274 5.60 5.43 15.79
CA ALA A 274 6.64 5.06 14.85
C ALA A 274 7.62 6.21 14.56
N LEU A 275 7.13 7.45 14.51
CA LEU A 275 7.90 8.61 14.07
C LEU A 275 8.14 9.64 15.17
N GLY A 276 7.58 9.46 16.35
CA GLY A 276 7.64 10.43 17.45
C GLY A 276 6.96 11.77 17.11
N LYS A 277 5.95 11.73 16.25
CA LYS A 277 5.24 12.92 15.75
C LYS A 277 3.74 12.72 15.87
N HIS A 278 3.03 13.77 16.25
CA HIS A 278 1.58 13.80 16.23
C HIS A 278 1.09 14.89 15.29
N HIS A 279 0.16 14.56 14.41
CA HIS A 279 -0.51 15.51 13.54
C HIS A 279 -1.91 15.00 13.19
N THR A 280 -2.76 15.90 12.77
CA THR A 280 -4.10 15.58 12.30
C THR A 280 -4.10 14.92 10.93
N GLY A 281 -4.44 14.84 10.03
CA GLY A 281 -4.31 14.34 8.66
C GLY A 281 -3.34 13.17 8.48
N ILE A 282 -3.41 12.16 9.37
CA ILE A 282 -2.46 11.03 9.40
C ILE A 282 -2.79 9.91 8.43
N TYR A 283 -3.97 9.93 7.79
CA TYR A 283 -4.47 8.82 6.98
C TYR A 283 -5.24 9.28 5.75
N GLY A 284 -5.04 8.58 4.67
CA GLY A 284 -5.79 8.69 3.43
C GLY A 284 -6.84 7.58 3.30
N LEU A 285 -6.98 6.99 2.11
CA LEU A 285 -7.80 5.83 1.86
C LEU A 285 -6.91 4.58 1.74
N GLY A 286 -6.75 3.87 2.86
CA GLY A 286 -5.94 2.63 2.93
C GLY A 286 -4.45 2.83 3.15
N GLU A 287 -3.96 4.05 3.38
CA GLU A 287 -2.54 4.38 3.54
C GLU A 287 -2.29 5.43 4.63
N TRP A 288 -1.14 5.33 5.28
CA TRP A 288 -0.66 6.30 6.25
C TRP A 288 0.02 7.47 5.56
N ARG A 289 -0.29 8.68 6.01
CA ARG A 289 0.35 9.95 5.61
C ARG A 289 1.43 10.26 6.64
N GLU A 290 2.64 9.71 6.45
CA GLU A 290 3.69 9.72 7.46
C GLU A 290 4.36 11.07 7.63
N LEU A 291 4.70 11.73 6.51
CA LEU A 291 5.35 13.04 6.53
C LEU A 291 4.59 14.00 5.63
N LEU A 292 4.25 15.15 6.22
CA LEU A 292 3.48 16.19 5.56
C LEU A 292 4.36 17.42 5.22
N ASP A 293 4.06 18.04 4.11
CA ASP A 293 4.53 19.38 3.82
C ASP A 293 3.89 20.37 4.80
N LYS A 294 4.70 21.19 5.45
CA LYS A 294 4.22 22.13 6.48
C LYS A 294 3.41 23.30 5.91
N GLN A 295 3.57 23.60 4.63
CA GLN A 295 2.90 24.73 4.00
C GLN A 295 1.57 24.31 3.36
N THR A 296 1.57 23.16 2.67
CA THR A 296 0.40 22.67 1.92
C THR A 296 -0.43 21.66 2.69
N GLY A 297 0.15 20.97 3.70
CA GLY A 297 -0.47 19.83 4.37
C GLY A 297 -0.49 18.55 3.52
N GLU A 298 0.08 18.56 2.32
CA GLU A 298 0.16 17.38 1.46
C GLU A 298 1.16 16.36 2.00
N ALA A 299 0.82 15.09 1.90
CA ALA A 299 1.74 14.01 2.26
C ALA A 299 2.80 13.83 1.17
N TYR A 300 4.07 13.95 1.54
CA TYR A 300 5.17 13.60 0.65
C TYR A 300 5.78 12.22 0.95
N GLN A 301 5.55 11.67 2.15
CA GLN A 301 5.84 10.27 2.46
C GLN A 301 4.56 9.57 2.91
N ILE A 302 4.26 8.49 2.22
CA ILE A 302 3.10 7.63 2.44
C ILE A 302 3.55 6.18 2.56
N SER A 303 2.81 5.38 3.33
CA SER A 303 3.13 3.97 3.58
C SER A 303 1.91 3.16 3.99
N SER A 304 2.07 1.84 4.02
CA SER A 304 1.07 0.93 4.59
C SER A 304 1.76 -0.22 5.33
N PRO A 305 2.30 -0.02 6.52
CA PRO A 305 3.02 -1.06 7.26
C PRO A 305 2.10 -2.20 7.69
N GLY A 306 2.61 -3.42 7.63
CA GLY A 306 1.97 -4.62 8.16
C GLY A 306 2.54 -5.02 9.51
N TRP A 307 1.68 -5.46 10.46
CA TRP A 307 2.13 -5.91 11.78
C TRP A 307 3.14 -7.07 11.71
N ALA A 308 3.10 -7.87 10.64
CA ALA A 308 4.03 -8.96 10.39
C ALA A 308 5.41 -8.51 9.85
N GLY A 309 5.63 -7.20 9.66
CA GLY A 309 6.91 -6.60 9.29
C GLY A 309 7.01 -6.06 7.88
N ALA A 310 6.05 -6.37 7.00
CA ALA A 310 6.02 -5.82 5.65
C ALA A 310 5.88 -4.28 5.69
N TYR A 311 6.74 -3.58 4.94
CA TYR A 311 6.75 -2.11 4.93
C TYR A 311 6.95 -1.57 3.52
N PRO A 312 5.85 -1.24 2.81
CA PRO A 312 5.87 -0.48 1.58
C PRO A 312 5.82 1.02 1.87
N TRP A 313 6.58 1.83 1.11
CA TRP A 313 6.55 3.29 1.21
C TRP A 313 6.82 3.98 -0.12
N ILE A 314 6.36 5.22 -0.24
CA ILE A 314 6.71 6.15 -1.31
C ILE A 314 7.11 7.48 -0.69
N ASN A 315 8.25 8.05 -1.14
CA ASN A 315 8.65 9.42 -0.87
C ASN A 315 8.59 10.22 -2.17
N LYS A 316 7.54 11.03 -2.33
CA LYS A 316 7.27 11.79 -3.56
C LYS A 316 8.29 12.90 -3.81
N ARG A 317 8.89 13.50 -2.76
CA ARG A 317 9.91 14.55 -2.91
C ARG A 317 11.20 14.03 -3.50
N GLU A 318 11.53 12.80 -3.20
CA GLU A 318 12.78 12.17 -3.63
C GLU A 318 12.61 11.31 -4.86
N GLY A 319 11.35 11.08 -5.31
CA GLY A 319 11.04 10.14 -6.38
C GLY A 319 11.37 8.69 -6.02
N VAL A 320 11.33 8.36 -4.73
CA VAL A 320 11.74 7.05 -4.20
C VAL A 320 10.52 6.24 -3.80
N CYS A 321 10.51 4.98 -4.15
CA CYS A 321 9.64 3.98 -3.54
C CYS A 321 10.45 2.78 -3.07
N GLY A 322 9.97 2.11 -2.03
CA GLY A 322 10.63 0.94 -1.51
C GLY A 322 9.65 -0.01 -0.82
N PHE A 323 10.05 -1.27 -0.76
CA PHE A 323 9.31 -2.29 -0.07
C PHE A 323 10.29 -3.26 0.61
N PHE A 324 10.12 -3.42 1.91
CA PHE A 324 10.68 -4.52 2.68
C PHE A 324 9.59 -5.53 2.93
N ILE A 325 9.73 -6.73 2.36
CA ILE A 325 8.81 -7.84 2.53
C ILE A 325 9.37 -8.87 3.48
N THR A 326 8.59 -9.23 4.47
CA THR A 326 8.87 -10.27 5.45
C THR A 326 7.58 -10.73 6.08
N HIS A 327 7.62 -11.80 6.86
CA HIS A 327 6.49 -12.26 7.64
C HIS A 327 6.95 -12.92 8.93
N VAL A 328 6.59 -12.35 10.08
CA VAL A 328 6.81 -12.98 11.38
C VAL A 328 5.58 -13.73 11.83
N GLN A 329 5.78 -14.88 12.48
CA GLN A 329 4.70 -15.64 13.11
C GLN A 329 4.63 -15.28 14.60
N GLY A 330 3.41 -15.18 15.13
CA GLY A 330 3.19 -15.14 16.57
C GLY A 330 3.47 -13.82 17.27
N GLY A 331 3.26 -12.69 16.61
CA GLY A 331 3.31 -11.37 17.25
C GLY A 331 4.43 -10.47 16.72
N SER A 332 4.17 -9.17 16.78
CA SER A 332 5.03 -8.13 16.22
C SER A 332 6.02 -7.51 17.22
N SER A 333 6.01 -7.97 18.48
CA SER A 333 6.87 -7.46 19.56
C SER A 333 7.81 -8.54 20.06
N LYS A 334 9.02 -8.15 20.44
CA LYS A 334 10.06 -9.00 21.02
C LYS A 334 10.32 -8.59 22.48
N GLU A 335 11.02 -9.45 23.22
CA GLU A 335 11.34 -9.22 24.64
C GLU A 335 12.13 -7.92 24.88
N ASP A 336 12.93 -7.48 23.91
CA ASP A 336 13.68 -6.23 23.95
C ASP A 336 12.86 -4.99 23.52
N GLY A 337 11.53 -5.13 23.36
CA GLY A 337 10.63 -4.06 23.00
C GLY A 337 10.58 -3.75 21.49
N PHE A 338 11.25 -4.53 20.64
CA PHE A 338 11.15 -4.35 19.20
C PHE A 338 9.73 -4.70 18.71
N SER A 339 9.15 -3.82 17.90
CA SER A 339 7.89 -4.07 17.23
C SER A 339 8.05 -3.92 15.73
N SER A 340 7.72 -4.96 14.99
CA SER A 340 7.76 -4.98 13.52
C SER A 340 6.96 -3.83 12.89
N PHE A 341 5.79 -3.51 13.46
CA PHE A 341 4.92 -2.46 12.95
C PHE A 341 5.49 -1.05 13.15
N TYR A 342 6.06 -0.77 14.33
CA TYR A 342 6.55 0.57 14.67
C TYR A 342 8.03 0.78 14.34
N GLY A 343 8.80 -0.28 14.15
CA GLY A 343 10.24 -0.21 13.83
C GLY A 343 10.54 0.10 12.36
N SER A 344 9.64 -0.28 11.47
CA SER A 344 9.87 -0.25 10.02
C SER A 344 10.22 1.12 9.41
N PRO A 345 9.69 2.28 9.89
CA PRO A 345 10.00 3.60 9.28
C PRO A 345 11.47 4.01 9.35
N VAL A 346 12.30 3.32 10.11
CA VAL A 346 13.75 3.53 10.05
C VAL A 346 14.31 3.26 8.66
N LEU A 347 13.70 2.32 7.91
CA LEU A 347 14.16 1.96 6.56
C LEU A 347 13.96 3.14 5.58
N SER A 348 12.76 3.70 5.50
CA SER A 348 12.48 4.84 4.62
C SER A 348 13.32 6.06 4.98
N ARG A 349 13.54 6.31 6.27
CA ARG A 349 14.38 7.40 6.77
C ARG A 349 15.85 7.23 6.37
N THR A 350 16.40 6.03 6.55
CA THR A 350 17.77 5.71 6.13
C THR A 350 17.94 5.86 4.62
N VAL A 351 16.95 5.41 3.84
CA VAL A 351 16.97 5.61 2.38
C VAL A 351 16.96 7.09 2.01
N SER A 352 16.12 7.91 2.67
CA SER A 352 16.10 9.36 2.45
C SER A 352 17.44 10.02 2.80
N GLU A 353 18.10 9.61 3.87
CA GLU A 353 19.44 10.09 4.22
C GLU A 353 20.47 9.73 3.13
N ILE A 354 20.47 8.48 2.64
CA ILE A 354 21.37 8.02 1.58
C ILE A 354 21.16 8.81 0.28
N VAL A 355 19.90 8.97 -0.14
CA VAL A 355 19.57 9.65 -1.40
C VAL A 355 19.75 11.16 -1.28
N GLY A 356 19.39 11.75 -0.13
CA GLY A 356 19.43 13.19 0.12
C GLY A 356 20.85 13.74 0.30
N THR A 357 21.76 13.02 0.94
CA THR A 357 23.18 13.48 1.13
C THR A 357 23.91 13.63 -0.20
N ASN A 358 23.48 12.95 -1.23
CA ASN A 358 24.06 13.03 -2.56
C ASN A 358 23.50 14.20 -3.41
N ASN A 359 22.56 14.99 -2.90
CA ASN A 359 21.99 16.17 -3.59
C ASN A 359 22.59 17.50 -3.10
N LYS A 360 23.56 17.46 -2.18
CA LYS A 360 24.38 18.58 -1.74
C LYS A 360 25.75 18.47 -2.41
#